data_0f59589e413ddfd3e89891fa0aa7a4f1
#
_entry.id   0f59589e413ddfd3e89891fa0aa7a4f1
#
_cell.length_a   1.000
_cell.length_b   1.000
_cell.length_c   1.000
_cell.angle_alpha   90.00
_cell.angle_beta   90.00
_cell.angle_gamma   90.00
#
_symmetry.space_group_name_H-M   'P 1'
#
loop_
_entity.id
_entity.type
_entity.pdbx_description
1 polymer ?
#
loop_
_entity_poly.entity_id
_entity_poly.type
_entity_poly.pdbx_seq_one_letter_code
_entity_poly.pdbx_strand_id
1 'polypeptide(L)'
;MPLTTKAIGDWFDELEVRYNDGLLTDAEADLSHRCGEFIMRTAIPLVAYYGKETKEIVDFARWVGEYAHYTMCRLYGRSVQKNIENAYQLIKRSADGRKTAEPILSQLPKTFTLKEFKEVRVKNGQSTNVKSLLNMYVKNGTLERLGKGKYRKLKK
;
A
#
# COMPACT_ATOMS: atom_id res chain seq x y z
N MET A 1 -22.44 -0.32 -25.16
CA MET A 1 -21.29 0.30 -25.89
C MET A 1 -20.12 -0.70 -25.99
N PRO A 2 -20.21 -1.69 -26.88
CA PRO A 2 -19.22 -2.77 -26.94
C PRO A 2 -17.85 -2.32 -27.46
N LEU A 3 -17.80 -1.37 -28.40
CA LEU A 3 -16.54 -0.87 -28.95
C LEU A 3 -15.74 -0.08 -27.89
N THR A 4 -16.42 0.79 -27.13
CA THR A 4 -15.78 1.57 -26.05
C THR A 4 -15.27 0.65 -24.94
N THR A 5 -16.06 -0.34 -24.52
CA THR A 5 -15.63 -1.31 -23.50
C THR A 5 -14.41 -2.09 -23.96
N LYS A 6 -14.40 -2.52 -25.23
CA LYS A 6 -13.24 -3.21 -25.82
C LYS A 6 -12.01 -2.29 -25.86
N ALA A 7 -12.17 -1.05 -26.30
CA ALA A 7 -11.05 -0.09 -26.37
C ALA A 7 -10.44 0.23 -24.98
N ILE A 8 -11.27 0.24 -23.92
CA ILE A 8 -10.79 0.37 -22.54
C ILE A 8 -9.99 -0.87 -22.13
N GLY A 9 -10.48 -2.07 -22.43
CA GLY A 9 -9.76 -3.32 -22.15
C GLY A 9 -8.41 -3.34 -22.88
N ASP A 10 -8.40 -3.14 -24.18
CA ASP A 10 -7.19 -3.12 -25.01
C ASP A 10 -6.16 -2.08 -24.46
N TRP A 11 -6.64 -0.94 -23.99
CA TRP A 11 -5.77 0.10 -23.40
C TRP A 11 -5.17 -0.32 -22.05
N PHE A 12 -5.94 -0.98 -21.18
CA PHE A 12 -5.40 -1.52 -19.92
C PHE A 12 -4.40 -2.64 -20.16
N ASP A 13 -4.66 -3.52 -21.12
CA ASP A 13 -3.72 -4.58 -21.51
C ASP A 13 -2.38 -4.00 -22.00
N GLU A 14 -2.42 -2.93 -22.82
CA GLU A 14 -1.23 -2.20 -23.26
C GLU A 14 -0.45 -1.58 -22.08
N LEU A 15 -1.16 -1.01 -21.09
CA LEU A 15 -0.53 -0.44 -19.90
C LEU A 15 0.10 -1.52 -19.01
N GLU A 16 -0.55 -2.68 -18.87
CA GLU A 16 -0.02 -3.81 -18.12
C GLU A 16 1.29 -4.33 -18.75
N VAL A 17 1.33 -4.47 -20.07
CA VAL A 17 2.57 -4.83 -20.79
C VAL A 17 3.67 -3.81 -20.51
N ARG A 18 3.38 -2.52 -20.64
CA ARG A 18 4.35 -1.46 -20.38
C ARG A 18 4.84 -1.43 -18.92
N TYR A 19 3.97 -1.73 -17.96
CA TYR A 19 4.34 -1.83 -16.56
C TYR A 19 5.26 -3.03 -16.30
N ASN A 20 4.93 -4.19 -16.87
CA ASN A 20 5.74 -5.41 -16.74
C ASN A 20 7.12 -5.26 -17.40
N ASP A 21 7.20 -4.48 -18.48
CA ASP A 21 8.48 -4.13 -19.16
C ASP A 21 9.28 -3.05 -18.41
N GLY A 22 8.78 -2.54 -17.27
CA GLY A 22 9.44 -1.49 -16.48
C GLY A 22 9.40 -0.11 -17.11
N LEU A 23 8.50 0.13 -18.09
CA LEU A 23 8.31 1.41 -18.77
C LEU A 23 7.37 2.37 -18.03
N LEU A 24 6.68 1.86 -17.01
CA LEU A 24 5.80 2.64 -16.13
C LEU A 24 6.20 2.42 -14.67
N THR A 25 6.10 3.48 -13.89
CA THR A 25 6.24 3.41 -12.42
C THR A 25 4.96 2.91 -11.76
N ASP A 26 5.04 2.46 -10.50
CA ASP A 26 3.87 2.07 -9.69
C ASP A 26 2.83 3.19 -9.62
N ALA A 27 3.27 4.45 -9.52
CA ALA A 27 2.38 5.62 -9.48
C ALA A 27 1.65 5.84 -10.81
N GLU A 28 2.33 5.64 -11.94
CA GLU A 28 1.71 5.78 -13.26
C GLU A 28 0.70 4.67 -13.52
N ALA A 29 1.00 3.44 -13.08
CA ALA A 29 0.07 2.32 -13.15
C ALA A 29 -1.16 2.56 -12.26
N ASP A 30 -0.99 3.05 -11.01
CA ASP A 30 -2.10 3.36 -10.10
C ASP A 30 -3.00 4.48 -10.64
N LEU A 31 -2.42 5.54 -11.21
CA LEU A 31 -3.16 6.65 -11.80
C LEU A 31 -3.96 6.27 -13.05
N SER A 32 -3.60 5.18 -13.75
CA SER A 32 -4.31 4.72 -14.93
C SER A 32 -5.73 4.24 -14.64
N HIS A 33 -5.99 3.67 -13.45
CA HIS A 33 -7.29 3.09 -13.11
C HIS A 33 -8.47 4.05 -13.25
N ARG A 34 -8.26 5.35 -13.03
CA ARG A 34 -9.30 6.37 -13.19
C ARG A 34 -9.53 6.81 -14.62
N CYS A 35 -8.58 6.53 -15.50
CA CYS A 35 -8.64 7.05 -16.87
C CYS A 35 -9.67 6.30 -17.74
N GLY A 36 -9.97 5.05 -17.44
CA GLY A 36 -11.07 4.31 -18.04
C GLY A 36 -12.44 5.00 -17.84
N GLU A 37 -12.64 5.64 -16.68
CA GLU A 37 -13.85 6.44 -16.43
C GLU A 37 -13.93 7.67 -17.35
N PHE A 38 -12.82 8.34 -17.65
CA PHE A 38 -12.81 9.48 -18.58
C PHE A 38 -13.17 9.05 -20.00
N ILE A 39 -12.71 7.87 -20.44
CA ILE A 39 -13.09 7.30 -21.74
C ILE A 39 -14.60 7.10 -21.78
N MET A 40 -15.19 6.44 -20.77
CA MET A 40 -16.64 6.20 -20.72
C MET A 40 -17.43 7.49 -20.65
N ARG A 41 -17.04 8.43 -19.77
CA ARG A 41 -17.72 9.73 -19.62
C ARG A 41 -17.65 10.61 -20.87
N THR A 42 -16.65 10.42 -21.71
CA THR A 42 -16.53 11.11 -23.01
C THR A 42 -17.37 10.41 -24.06
N ALA A 43 -17.35 9.08 -24.13
CA ALA A 43 -18.06 8.34 -25.15
C ALA A 43 -19.58 8.35 -24.97
N ILE A 44 -20.10 8.24 -23.74
CA ILE A 44 -21.54 8.15 -23.47
C ILE A 44 -22.34 9.32 -24.06
N PRO A 45 -22.03 10.61 -23.79
CA PRO A 45 -22.79 11.73 -24.35
C PRO A 45 -22.66 11.81 -25.87
N LEU A 46 -21.51 11.46 -26.44
CA LEU A 46 -21.33 11.46 -27.88
C LEU A 46 -22.17 10.39 -28.58
N VAL A 47 -22.17 9.16 -28.03
CA VAL A 47 -23.02 8.08 -28.53
C VAL A 47 -24.50 8.44 -28.39
N ALA A 48 -24.91 9.06 -27.28
CA ALA A 48 -26.28 9.51 -27.08
C ALA A 48 -26.68 10.59 -28.11
N TYR A 49 -25.78 11.53 -28.40
CA TYR A 49 -26.04 12.59 -29.39
C TYR A 49 -26.13 12.06 -30.82
N TYR A 50 -25.20 11.20 -31.22
CA TYR A 50 -25.15 10.65 -32.59
C TYR A 50 -26.03 9.41 -32.80
N GLY A 51 -26.63 8.87 -31.75
CA GLY A 51 -27.49 7.70 -31.77
C GLY A 51 -26.80 6.37 -32.08
N LYS A 52 -25.47 6.36 -32.20
CA LYS A 52 -24.67 5.16 -32.49
C LYS A 52 -23.24 5.29 -31.98
N GLU A 53 -22.63 4.17 -31.67
CA GLU A 53 -21.22 4.06 -31.34
C GLU A 53 -20.42 3.91 -32.65
N THR A 54 -19.48 4.80 -32.91
CA THR A 54 -18.59 4.78 -34.07
C THR A 54 -17.13 4.69 -33.62
N LYS A 55 -16.28 4.26 -34.55
CA LYS A 55 -14.83 4.17 -34.27
C LYS A 55 -14.24 5.55 -33.92
N GLU A 56 -14.67 6.61 -34.58
CA GLU A 56 -14.20 7.97 -34.36
C GLU A 56 -14.53 8.47 -32.95
N ILE A 57 -15.73 8.13 -32.44
CA ILE A 57 -16.12 8.44 -31.04
C ILE A 57 -15.23 7.68 -30.05
N VAL A 58 -14.98 6.42 -30.32
CA VAL A 58 -14.15 5.56 -29.46
C VAL A 58 -12.70 6.04 -29.45
N ASP A 59 -12.13 6.31 -30.62
CA ASP A 59 -10.77 6.83 -30.78
C ASP A 59 -10.59 8.18 -30.07
N PHE A 60 -11.58 9.09 -30.22
CA PHE A 60 -11.55 10.37 -29.51
C PHE A 60 -11.66 10.18 -27.97
N ALA A 61 -12.57 9.34 -27.51
CA ALA A 61 -12.72 9.07 -26.08
C ALA A 61 -11.45 8.43 -25.50
N ARG A 62 -10.81 7.50 -26.23
CA ARG A 62 -9.52 6.89 -25.85
C ARG A 62 -8.44 7.98 -25.75
N TRP A 63 -8.32 8.84 -26.71
CA TRP A 63 -7.37 9.96 -26.69
C TRP A 63 -7.58 10.85 -25.46
N VAL A 64 -8.83 11.15 -25.09
CA VAL A 64 -9.14 11.92 -23.85
C VAL A 64 -8.65 11.19 -22.61
N GLY A 65 -8.85 9.86 -22.51
CA GLY A 65 -8.36 9.04 -21.40
C GLY A 65 -6.82 9.05 -21.32
N GLU A 66 -6.14 8.88 -22.44
CA GLU A 66 -4.67 8.90 -22.52
C GLU A 66 -4.12 10.29 -22.13
N TYR A 67 -4.74 11.35 -22.59
CA TYR A 67 -4.36 12.72 -22.22
C TYR A 67 -4.59 13.01 -20.73
N ALA A 68 -5.70 12.50 -20.18
CA ALA A 68 -5.97 12.59 -18.73
C ALA A 68 -4.92 11.84 -17.92
N HIS A 69 -4.55 10.61 -18.33
CA HIS A 69 -3.49 9.84 -17.71
C HIS A 69 -2.15 10.58 -17.71
N TYR A 70 -1.71 11.06 -18.89
CA TYR A 70 -0.49 11.85 -19.02
C TYR A 70 -0.48 13.06 -18.10
N THR A 71 -1.59 13.78 -18.03
CA THR A 71 -1.73 15.00 -17.20
C THR A 71 -1.67 14.64 -15.71
N MET A 72 -2.37 13.59 -15.30
CA MET A 72 -2.34 13.11 -13.90
C MET A 72 -0.95 12.63 -13.48
N CYS A 73 -0.24 11.90 -14.33
CA CYS A 73 1.13 11.49 -14.08
C CYS A 73 2.07 12.70 -13.89
N ARG A 74 1.93 13.73 -14.70
CA ARG A 74 2.72 14.97 -14.57
C ARG A 74 2.40 15.74 -13.29
N LEU A 75 1.14 15.84 -12.91
CA LEU A 75 0.71 16.64 -11.75
C LEU A 75 0.90 15.89 -10.43
N TYR A 76 0.60 14.60 -10.41
CA TYR A 76 0.47 13.83 -9.16
C TYR A 76 1.45 12.67 -9.05
N GLY A 77 2.10 12.23 -10.13
CA GLY A 77 2.93 11.04 -10.17
C GLY A 77 4.00 11.00 -9.06
N ARG A 78 4.72 12.10 -8.85
CA ARG A 78 5.73 12.19 -7.78
C ARG A 78 5.14 12.05 -6.37
N SER A 79 3.97 12.64 -6.15
CA SER A 79 3.29 12.57 -4.84
C SER A 79 2.75 11.17 -4.56
N VAL A 80 2.15 10.53 -5.57
CA VAL A 80 1.64 9.16 -5.48
C VAL A 80 2.79 8.18 -5.27
N GLN A 81 3.87 8.29 -6.04
CA GLN A 81 5.05 7.44 -5.90
C GLN A 81 5.64 7.51 -4.47
N LYS A 82 5.79 8.72 -3.93
CA LYS A 82 6.26 8.91 -2.55
C LYS A 82 5.33 8.27 -1.51
N ASN A 83 4.01 8.31 -1.74
CA ASN A 83 3.05 7.67 -0.84
C ASN A 83 3.15 6.15 -0.90
N ILE A 84 3.32 5.58 -2.10
CA ILE A 84 3.54 4.14 -2.31
C ILE A 84 4.82 3.70 -1.59
N GLU A 85 5.94 4.39 -1.79
CA GLU A 85 7.21 4.10 -1.13
C GLU A 85 7.09 4.18 0.40
N ASN A 86 6.41 5.20 0.94
CA ASN A 86 6.15 5.33 2.36
C ASN A 86 5.32 4.16 2.90
N ALA A 87 4.29 3.71 2.16
CA ALA A 87 3.48 2.55 2.52
C ALA A 87 4.32 1.26 2.56
N TYR A 88 5.17 1.03 1.57
CA TYR A 88 6.10 -0.11 1.57
C TYR A 88 7.07 -0.06 2.75
N GLN A 89 7.63 1.11 3.09
CA GLN A 89 8.50 1.26 4.26
C GLN A 89 7.77 0.98 5.57
N LEU A 90 6.51 1.38 5.70
CA LEU A 90 5.70 1.07 6.88
C LEU A 90 5.42 -0.44 7.01
N ILE A 91 5.11 -1.11 5.90
CA ILE A 91 4.90 -2.56 5.85
C ILE A 91 6.19 -3.28 6.23
N LYS A 92 7.33 -2.89 5.66
CA LYS A 92 8.64 -3.46 5.97
C LYS A 92 9.00 -3.29 7.45
N ARG A 93 8.83 -2.08 8.00
CA ARG A 93 9.05 -1.82 9.44
C ARG A 93 8.13 -2.66 10.33
N SER A 94 6.88 -2.87 9.94
CA SER A 94 5.93 -3.72 10.66
C SER A 94 6.33 -5.20 10.59
N ALA A 95 6.83 -5.66 9.46
CA ALA A 95 7.31 -7.03 9.29
C ALA A 95 8.62 -7.27 10.08
N ASP A 96 9.56 -6.33 10.03
CA ASP A 96 10.79 -6.37 10.81
C ASP A 96 10.51 -6.25 12.30
N GLY A 97 9.53 -5.45 12.72
CA GLY A 97 9.07 -5.37 14.12
C GLY A 97 8.48 -6.68 14.64
N ARG A 98 7.84 -7.48 13.80
CA ARG A 98 7.37 -8.84 14.17
C ARG A 98 8.53 -9.84 14.31
N LYS A 99 9.54 -9.74 13.44
CA LYS A 99 10.74 -10.59 13.48
C LYS A 99 11.65 -10.25 14.66
N THR A 100 11.67 -8.99 15.12
CA THR A 100 12.52 -8.53 16.23
C THR A 100 11.89 -8.70 17.61
N ALA A 101 10.64 -9.16 17.71
CA ALA A 101 9.98 -9.41 19.01
C ALA A 101 10.61 -10.61 19.76
N GLU A 102 10.87 -11.71 19.07
CA GLU A 102 11.55 -12.87 19.66
C GLU A 102 13.00 -12.59 20.09
N PRO A 103 13.85 -11.94 19.27
CA PRO A 103 15.20 -11.60 19.70
C PRO A 103 15.27 -10.70 20.94
N ILE A 104 14.33 -9.79 21.14
CA ILE A 104 14.32 -8.90 22.31
C ILE A 104 13.99 -9.67 23.58
N LEU A 105 12.99 -10.53 23.54
CA LEU A 105 12.67 -11.37 24.69
C LEU A 105 13.81 -12.34 25.04
N SER A 106 14.56 -12.84 24.06
CA SER A 106 15.71 -13.70 24.31
C SER A 106 16.85 -13.01 25.07
N GLN A 107 17.04 -11.69 24.86
CA GLN A 107 18.07 -10.88 25.53
C GLN A 107 17.73 -10.53 27.01
N LEU A 108 16.52 -10.76 27.43
CA LEU A 108 16.07 -10.47 28.79
C LEU A 108 16.19 -11.69 29.70
N PRO A 109 16.36 -11.52 31.02
CA PRO A 109 16.29 -12.64 31.98
C PRO A 109 14.88 -13.25 32.04
N LYS A 110 14.74 -14.43 32.68
CA LYS A 110 13.45 -15.11 32.82
C LYS A 110 12.38 -14.25 33.50
N THR A 111 12.81 -13.40 34.45
CA THR A 111 11.98 -12.39 35.10
C THR A 111 12.65 -11.03 34.88
N PHE A 112 11.90 -10.06 34.44
CA PHE A 112 12.44 -8.72 34.09
C PHE A 112 11.46 -7.61 34.44
N THR A 113 11.99 -6.38 34.53
CA THR A 113 11.23 -5.17 34.81
C THR A 113 10.89 -4.42 33.51
N LEU A 114 9.92 -3.52 33.59
CA LEU A 114 9.59 -2.60 32.51
C LEU A 114 10.80 -1.75 32.07
N LYS A 115 11.69 -1.40 33.03
CA LYS A 115 12.88 -0.60 32.76
C LYS A 115 13.88 -1.38 31.92
N GLU A 116 14.22 -2.61 32.29
CA GLU A 116 15.11 -3.49 31.53
C GLU A 116 14.58 -3.78 30.13
N PHE A 117 13.27 -3.97 30.00
CA PHE A 117 12.64 -4.17 28.68
C PHE A 117 12.82 -2.93 27.78
N LYS A 118 12.64 -1.71 28.32
CA LYS A 118 12.86 -0.48 27.59
C LYS A 118 14.33 -0.31 27.18
N GLU A 119 15.27 -0.60 28.07
CA GLU A 119 16.71 -0.50 27.81
C GLU A 119 17.16 -1.42 26.68
N VAL A 120 16.70 -2.67 26.67
CA VAL A 120 16.99 -3.62 25.58
C VAL A 120 16.37 -3.13 24.26
N ARG A 121 15.18 -2.55 24.28
CA ARG A 121 14.57 -1.98 23.08
C ARG A 121 15.33 -0.80 22.52
N VAL A 122 15.78 0.13 23.37
CA VAL A 122 16.61 1.26 22.98
C VAL A 122 17.92 0.81 22.34
N LYS A 123 18.58 -0.19 22.92
CA LYS A 123 19.81 -0.80 22.36
C LYS A 123 19.57 -1.39 20.95
N ASN A 124 18.36 -1.87 20.69
CA ASN A 124 17.96 -2.41 19.38
C ASN A 124 17.28 -1.36 18.48
N GLY A 125 17.40 -0.06 18.78
CA GLY A 125 16.86 1.04 17.95
C GLY A 125 15.32 1.12 17.91
N GLN A 126 14.62 0.55 18.91
CA GLN A 126 13.16 0.50 18.94
C GLN A 126 12.55 1.52 19.90
N SER A 127 11.28 1.88 19.65
CA SER A 127 10.53 2.83 20.46
C SER A 127 10.35 2.34 21.93
N THR A 128 10.37 3.31 22.85
CA THR A 128 10.12 3.11 24.30
C THR A 128 8.64 3.02 24.67
N ASN A 129 7.72 3.22 23.71
CA ASN A 129 6.29 3.04 23.96
C ASN A 129 5.91 1.56 23.96
N VAL A 130 5.92 0.94 25.15
CA VAL A 130 5.87 -0.53 25.31
C VAL A 130 4.60 -1.04 25.98
N LYS A 131 3.71 -0.17 26.47
CA LYS A 131 2.52 -0.63 27.25
C LYS A 131 1.60 -1.56 26.44
N SER A 132 1.26 -1.17 25.22
CA SER A 132 0.41 -1.97 24.34
C SER A 132 1.05 -3.30 23.96
N LEU A 133 2.36 -3.29 23.70
CA LEU A 133 3.14 -4.48 23.34
C LEU A 133 3.21 -5.50 24.48
N LEU A 134 3.52 -5.05 25.70
CA LEU A 134 3.55 -5.93 26.87
C LEU A 134 2.16 -6.51 27.20
N ASN A 135 1.11 -5.71 27.05
CA ASN A 135 -0.25 -6.20 27.21
C ASN A 135 -0.61 -7.27 26.15
N MET A 136 -0.14 -7.10 24.92
CA MET A 136 -0.31 -8.10 23.86
C MET A 136 0.43 -9.40 24.19
N TYR A 137 1.67 -9.35 24.67
CA TYR A 137 2.42 -10.53 25.09
C TYR A 137 1.78 -11.27 26.27
N VAL A 138 1.19 -10.53 27.20
CA VAL A 138 0.44 -11.13 28.32
C VAL A 138 -0.83 -11.81 27.80
N LYS A 139 -1.61 -11.16 26.92
CA LYS A 139 -2.80 -11.76 26.30
C LYS A 139 -2.49 -13.00 25.49
N ASN A 140 -1.35 -13.03 24.80
CA ASN A 140 -0.93 -14.17 23.99
C ASN A 140 -0.27 -15.30 24.82
N GLY A 141 -0.22 -15.17 26.14
CA GLY A 141 0.38 -16.19 27.01
C GLY A 141 1.91 -16.33 26.87
N THR A 142 2.59 -15.33 26.27
CA THR A 142 4.06 -15.33 26.17
C THR A 142 4.71 -14.80 27.44
N LEU A 143 4.03 -13.87 28.12
CA LEU A 143 4.46 -13.26 29.37
C LEU A 143 3.38 -13.39 30.44
N GLU A 144 3.80 -13.52 31.69
CA GLU A 144 2.96 -13.38 32.87
C GLU A 144 3.31 -12.10 33.61
N ARG A 145 2.31 -11.37 34.07
CA ARG A 145 2.48 -10.15 34.86
C ARG A 145 2.51 -10.49 36.35
N LEU A 146 3.67 -10.34 37.00
CA LEU A 146 3.86 -10.65 38.42
C LEU A 146 3.48 -9.47 39.36
N GLY A 147 3.39 -8.23 38.82
CA GLY A 147 3.08 -7.03 39.62
C GLY A 147 3.29 -5.76 38.81
N LYS A 148 3.30 -4.58 39.49
CA LYS A 148 3.55 -3.29 38.83
C LYS A 148 4.92 -3.29 38.15
N GLY A 149 4.92 -3.38 36.79
CA GLY A 149 6.13 -3.30 35.98
C GLY A 149 7.07 -4.51 36.03
N LYS A 150 6.67 -5.66 36.60
CA LYS A 150 7.43 -6.92 36.62
C LYS A 150 6.72 -7.99 35.77
N TYR A 151 7.49 -8.69 34.95
CA TYR A 151 7.01 -9.71 34.03
C TYR A 151 7.87 -10.95 34.05
N ARG A 152 7.27 -12.12 33.81
CA ARG A 152 7.95 -13.41 33.71
C ARG A 152 7.68 -14.03 32.33
N LYS A 153 8.71 -14.56 31.70
CA LYS A 153 8.57 -15.35 30.47
C LYS A 153 7.90 -16.68 30.79
N LEU A 154 6.83 -16.99 30.06
CA LEU A 154 6.24 -18.31 30.07
C LEU A 154 6.99 -19.15 29.02
N LYS A 155 7.47 -20.34 29.40
CA LYS A 155 8.03 -21.26 28.41
C LYS A 155 6.90 -21.69 27.46
N LYS A 156 7.09 -21.50 26.16
CA LYS A 156 6.46 -22.35 25.18
C LYS A 156 7.27 -23.62 25.05
#